data_fd14555bb33bdf7af7fa67b15fdd4eb2
#
_entry.id   fd14555bb33bdf7af7fa67b15fdd4eb2
#
_cell.length_a   1.000
_cell.length_b   1.000
_cell.length_c   1.000
_cell.angle_alpha   90.00
_cell.angle_beta   90.00
_cell.angle_gamma   90.00
#
_symmetry.space_group_name_H-M   'P 1'
#
loop_
_entity.id
_entity.type
_entity.pdbx_description
1 polymer ?
#
loop_
_entity_poly.entity_id
_entity_poly.type
_entity_poly.pdbx_seq_one_letter_code
_entity_poly.pdbx_strand_id
1 'polypeptide(L)'
;MHIAASELAARETLDLMRQHGVPPTAENYQVWLSYRTGADQALRAAIDETLASTKPFTPEFNADLHQRFFQGGGAAVQAVLAGERLARDLGEVLSFLRQAGEKSDDYGRTLESAATNLNSGLGPEQIRQIVSSLAAATLDMANHNQTLNEQLQKSTREIENLRSSLESVRIESLTDALTGLANRRMFDETLRMRIDEARAQRAELTLMLCDVDHFKRFNDTWGHHTGDQILRFLASAMQAHSRPDFLVARYGGEEFAMILPRLGTHAALQVGETLREAIQAKRLRRRSTNEDLGQITVSIGIARLQASDTLAGLIERADACLYASKRNGRNQVTTDTTPVLYVA
;
A
#
# COMPACT_ATOMS: atom_id res chain seq x y z
N MET A 1 -22.74 24.77 -11.87
CA MET A 1 -21.81 25.51 -11.00
C MET A 1 -20.46 24.84 -10.78
N HIS A 2 -20.36 23.50 -10.72
CA HIS A 2 -19.08 22.80 -10.46
C HIS A 2 -18.02 22.91 -11.58
N ILE A 3 -18.40 22.92 -12.88
CA ILE A 3 -17.45 22.93 -14.01
C ILE A 3 -16.67 24.25 -14.05
N ALA A 4 -17.32 25.39 -13.94
CA ALA A 4 -16.67 26.70 -13.96
C ALA A 4 -15.67 26.92 -12.80
N ALA A 5 -15.98 26.38 -11.61
CA ALA A 5 -15.08 26.43 -10.47
C ALA A 5 -13.84 25.54 -10.68
N SER A 6 -14.00 24.38 -11.31
CA SER A 6 -12.89 23.48 -11.65
C SER A 6 -11.98 24.05 -12.74
N GLU A 7 -12.57 24.71 -13.76
CA GLU A 7 -11.81 25.39 -14.82
C GLU A 7 -10.99 26.57 -14.26
N LEU A 8 -11.57 27.36 -13.37
CA LEU A 8 -10.86 28.46 -12.70
C LEU A 8 -9.68 27.91 -11.88
N ALA A 9 -9.93 26.86 -11.11
CA ALA A 9 -8.91 26.19 -10.30
C ALA A 9 -7.74 25.66 -11.14
N ALA A 10 -8.04 25.09 -12.32
CA ALA A 10 -7.02 24.60 -13.25
C ALA A 10 -6.16 25.71 -13.81
N ARG A 11 -6.77 26.83 -14.24
CA ARG A 11 -6.06 28.00 -14.77
C ARG A 11 -5.12 28.61 -13.71
N GLU A 12 -5.63 28.86 -12.50
CA GLU A 12 -4.84 29.43 -11.42
C GLU A 12 -3.64 28.53 -11.05
N THR A 13 -3.82 27.20 -11.07
CA THR A 13 -2.72 26.26 -10.83
C THR A 13 -1.66 26.33 -11.92
N LEU A 14 -2.05 26.37 -13.19
CA LEU A 14 -1.12 26.51 -14.32
C LEU A 14 -0.37 27.85 -14.30
N ASP A 15 -1.04 28.93 -13.92
CA ASP A 15 -0.42 30.25 -13.81
C ASP A 15 0.61 30.26 -12.66
N LEU A 16 0.30 29.64 -11.53
CA LEU A 16 1.24 29.49 -10.43
C LEU A 16 2.48 28.67 -10.81
N MET A 17 2.30 27.58 -11.55
CA MET A 17 3.42 26.77 -12.08
C MET A 17 4.30 27.58 -13.02
N ARG A 18 3.71 28.36 -13.95
CA ARG A 18 4.46 29.26 -14.86
C ARG A 18 5.25 30.30 -14.10
N GLN A 19 4.66 30.91 -13.06
CA GLN A 19 5.32 31.93 -12.23
C GLN A 19 6.61 31.39 -11.59
N HIS A 20 6.65 30.10 -11.25
CA HIS A 20 7.79 29.45 -10.61
C HIS A 20 8.65 28.59 -11.54
N GLY A 21 8.42 28.69 -12.88
CA GLY A 21 9.21 27.99 -13.90
C GLY A 21 9.05 26.47 -13.89
N VAL A 22 7.91 25.95 -13.37
CA VAL A 22 7.64 24.52 -13.30
C VAL A 22 6.92 24.06 -14.56
N PRO A 23 7.44 23.03 -15.27
CA PRO A 23 6.79 22.48 -16.46
C PRO A 23 5.42 21.88 -16.14
N PRO A 24 4.37 22.08 -16.96
CA PRO A 24 3.02 21.56 -16.72
C PRO A 24 2.88 20.08 -17.10
N THR A 25 3.66 19.20 -16.45
CA THR A 25 3.47 17.75 -16.53
C THR A 25 2.31 17.34 -15.62
N ALA A 26 1.74 16.15 -15.83
CA ALA A 26 0.65 15.65 -15.01
C ALA A 26 1.06 15.55 -13.53
N GLU A 27 2.27 15.10 -13.25
CA GLU A 27 2.86 14.96 -11.92
C GLU A 27 3.02 16.31 -11.23
N ASN A 28 3.64 17.28 -11.91
CA ASN A 28 3.82 18.63 -11.39
C ASN A 28 2.48 19.33 -11.17
N TYR A 29 1.53 19.14 -12.08
CA TYR A 29 0.18 19.71 -11.94
C TYR A 29 -0.52 19.18 -10.69
N GLN A 30 -0.41 17.88 -10.39
CA GLN A 30 -0.97 17.25 -9.19
C GLN A 30 -0.38 17.83 -7.90
N VAL A 31 0.95 18.01 -7.85
CA VAL A 31 1.66 18.65 -6.73
C VAL A 31 1.17 20.08 -6.50
N TRP A 32 1.13 20.88 -7.54
CA TRP A 32 0.79 22.29 -7.43
C TRP A 32 -0.70 22.56 -7.21
N LEU A 33 -1.57 21.69 -7.70
CA LEU A 33 -3.00 21.72 -7.38
C LEU A 33 -3.23 21.43 -5.90
N SER A 34 -2.54 20.42 -5.33
CA SER A 34 -2.62 20.09 -3.91
C SER A 34 -2.05 21.20 -3.03
N TYR A 35 -0.92 21.80 -3.41
CA TYR A 35 -0.36 22.98 -2.74
C TYR A 35 -1.37 24.13 -2.68
N ARG A 36 -1.98 24.49 -3.80
CA ARG A 36 -2.96 25.56 -3.89
C ARG A 36 -4.22 25.30 -3.08
N THR A 37 -4.72 24.07 -3.09
CA THR A 37 -5.93 23.70 -2.33
C THR A 37 -5.67 23.51 -0.83
N GLY A 38 -4.40 23.46 -0.42
CA GLY A 38 -4.02 23.23 0.98
C GLY A 38 -4.39 21.84 1.50
N ALA A 39 -4.56 20.87 0.61
CA ALA A 39 -4.97 19.50 0.93
C ALA A 39 -3.94 18.76 1.81
N ASP A 40 -2.66 19.14 1.74
CA ASP A 40 -1.58 18.53 2.51
C ASP A 40 -0.69 19.62 3.13
N GLN A 41 -0.69 19.72 4.48
CA GLN A 41 0.11 20.71 5.21
C GLN A 41 1.63 20.47 5.12
N ALA A 42 2.06 19.20 5.04
CA ALA A 42 3.48 18.86 4.94
C ALA A 42 4.04 19.21 3.54
N LEU A 43 3.26 18.94 2.49
CA LEU A 43 3.58 19.38 1.13
C LEU A 43 3.65 20.90 1.06
N ARG A 44 2.70 21.60 1.68
CA ARG A 44 2.66 23.05 1.70
C ARG A 44 3.88 23.63 2.37
N ALA A 45 4.27 23.11 3.53
CA ALA A 45 5.48 23.52 4.25
C ALA A 45 6.76 23.32 3.41
N ALA A 46 6.90 22.20 2.72
CA ALA A 46 8.06 21.89 1.88
C ALA A 46 8.18 22.85 0.66
N ILE A 47 7.05 23.21 0.04
CA ILE A 47 7.04 24.17 -1.07
C ILE A 47 7.29 25.59 -0.56
N ASP A 48 6.66 26.00 0.55
CA ASP A 48 6.83 27.32 1.15
C ASP A 48 8.29 27.56 1.60
N GLU A 49 8.96 26.54 2.16
CA GLU A 49 10.39 26.58 2.50
C GLU A 49 11.27 26.79 1.26
N THR A 50 10.95 26.12 0.16
CA THR A 50 11.68 26.26 -1.11
C THR A 50 11.47 27.66 -1.70
N LEU A 51 10.23 28.18 -1.68
CA LEU A 51 9.90 29.53 -2.12
C LEU A 51 10.64 30.59 -1.29
N ALA A 52 10.71 30.41 0.03
CA ALA A 52 11.43 31.33 0.94
C ALA A 52 12.94 31.31 0.71
N SER A 53 13.50 30.16 0.31
CA SER A 53 14.96 30.01 0.08
C SER A 53 15.42 30.47 -1.30
N THR A 54 14.52 30.97 -2.15
CA THR A 54 14.80 31.42 -3.54
C THR A 54 15.49 30.35 -4.40
N LYS A 55 15.38 29.06 -4.04
CA LYS A 55 15.91 27.96 -4.84
C LYS A 55 15.01 27.65 -6.03
N PRO A 56 15.58 27.33 -7.20
CA PRO A 56 14.77 26.96 -8.36
C PRO A 56 14.10 25.58 -8.13
N PHE A 57 12.90 25.43 -8.66
CA PHE A 57 12.20 24.14 -8.73
C PHE A 57 12.81 23.27 -9.83
N THR A 58 13.88 22.54 -9.50
CA THR A 58 14.52 21.64 -10.48
C THR A 58 13.64 20.45 -10.81
N PRO A 59 13.82 19.80 -11.98
CA PRO A 59 13.09 18.59 -12.34
C PRO A 59 13.21 17.47 -11.27
N GLU A 60 14.40 17.32 -10.67
CA GLU A 60 14.68 16.34 -9.63
C GLU A 60 13.91 16.65 -8.34
N PHE A 61 13.86 17.92 -7.94
CA PHE A 61 13.11 18.35 -6.77
C PHE A 61 11.60 18.17 -6.96
N ASN A 62 11.07 18.50 -8.14
CA ASN A 62 9.67 18.28 -8.46
C ASN A 62 9.31 16.79 -8.46
N ALA A 63 10.19 15.93 -9.00
CA ALA A 63 10.01 14.49 -8.96
C ALA A 63 10.04 13.95 -7.52
N ASP A 64 10.94 14.46 -6.66
CA ASP A 64 10.97 14.10 -5.23
C ASP A 64 9.68 14.50 -4.50
N LEU A 65 9.18 15.71 -4.72
CA LEU A 65 7.89 16.14 -4.16
C LEU A 65 6.74 15.22 -4.61
N HIS A 66 6.67 14.89 -5.90
CA HIS A 66 5.64 13.97 -6.38
C HIS A 66 5.80 12.58 -5.77
N GLN A 67 7.04 12.06 -5.71
CA GLN A 67 7.32 10.77 -5.11
C GLN A 67 6.96 10.72 -3.62
N ARG A 68 7.34 11.72 -2.85
CA ARG A 68 7.11 11.77 -1.39
C ARG A 68 5.65 11.93 -1.01
N PHE A 69 4.90 12.74 -1.76
CA PHE A 69 3.53 13.13 -1.37
C PHE A 69 2.43 12.48 -2.21
N PHE A 70 2.74 11.93 -3.40
CA PHE A 70 1.72 11.40 -4.32
C PHE A 70 1.92 9.95 -4.73
N GLN A 71 3.12 9.39 -4.72
CA GLN A 71 3.29 7.95 -4.96
C GLN A 71 2.75 7.07 -3.82
N GLY A 72 2.48 7.66 -2.64
CA GLY A 72 1.72 7.01 -1.56
C GLY A 72 0.25 7.45 -1.44
N GLY A 73 -0.17 8.54 -2.10
CA GLY A 73 -1.50 9.15 -1.95
C GLY A 73 -2.57 8.59 -2.89
N GLY A 74 -2.19 8.04 -4.03
CA GLY A 74 -3.15 7.45 -4.98
C GLY A 74 -3.98 6.32 -4.34
N ALA A 75 -3.37 5.51 -3.49
CA ALA A 75 -4.05 4.45 -2.76
C ALA A 75 -5.06 4.97 -1.73
N ALA A 76 -4.76 6.07 -1.04
CA ALA A 76 -5.68 6.66 -0.07
C ALA A 76 -6.91 7.27 -0.76
N VAL A 77 -6.72 7.97 -1.88
CA VAL A 77 -7.82 8.52 -2.69
C VAL A 77 -8.66 7.39 -3.30
N GLN A 78 -8.03 6.34 -3.82
CA GLN A 78 -8.73 5.16 -4.33
C GLN A 78 -9.52 4.44 -3.23
N ALA A 79 -8.97 4.33 -2.03
CA ALA A 79 -9.66 3.72 -0.89
C ALA A 79 -10.88 4.55 -0.43
N VAL A 80 -10.78 5.90 -0.43
CA VAL A 80 -11.92 6.77 -0.12
C VAL A 80 -13.00 6.66 -1.18
N LEU A 81 -12.66 6.73 -2.47
CA LEU A 81 -13.61 6.58 -3.57
C LEU A 81 -14.28 5.20 -3.59
N ALA A 82 -13.53 4.16 -3.26
CA ALA A 82 -14.07 2.81 -3.12
C ALA A 82 -15.01 2.68 -1.90
N GLY A 83 -14.67 3.34 -0.77
CA GLY A 83 -15.53 3.43 0.40
C GLY A 83 -16.86 4.16 0.12
N GLU A 84 -16.82 5.26 -0.62
CA GLU A 84 -18.04 5.99 -1.03
C GLU A 84 -18.92 5.16 -1.98
N ARG A 85 -18.32 4.41 -2.91
CA ARG A 85 -19.07 3.49 -3.78
C ARG A 85 -19.73 2.39 -2.96
N LEU A 86 -18.97 1.73 -2.07
CA LEU A 86 -19.50 0.69 -1.19
C LEU A 86 -20.65 1.18 -0.32
N ALA A 87 -20.55 2.38 0.25
CA ALA A 87 -21.61 2.99 1.05
C ALA A 87 -22.88 3.24 0.22
N ARG A 88 -22.73 3.64 -1.03
CA ARG A 88 -23.85 3.83 -1.98
C ARG A 88 -24.52 2.51 -2.32
N ASP A 89 -23.73 1.50 -2.70
CA ASP A 89 -24.24 0.17 -3.09
C ASP A 89 -24.95 -0.51 -1.92
N LEU A 90 -24.42 -0.39 -0.69
CA LEU A 90 -25.09 -0.86 0.52
C LEU A 90 -26.40 -0.10 0.79
N GLY A 91 -26.45 1.22 0.53
CA GLY A 91 -27.65 2.02 0.62
C GLY A 91 -28.75 1.55 -0.34
N GLU A 92 -28.37 1.20 -1.56
CA GLU A 92 -29.30 0.62 -2.55
C GLU A 92 -29.84 -0.75 -2.10
N VAL A 93 -28.96 -1.67 -1.63
CA VAL A 93 -29.36 -2.97 -1.09
C VAL A 93 -30.36 -2.82 0.06
N LEU A 94 -30.08 -1.92 1.01
CA LEU A 94 -30.97 -1.67 2.13
C LEU A 94 -32.34 -1.13 1.68
N SER A 95 -32.37 -0.29 0.64
CA SER A 95 -33.59 0.22 0.03
C SER A 95 -34.42 -0.92 -0.59
N PHE A 96 -33.78 -1.81 -1.34
CA PHE A 96 -34.44 -2.98 -1.93
C PHE A 96 -34.98 -3.95 -0.89
N LEU A 97 -34.23 -4.21 0.18
CA LEU A 97 -34.67 -5.07 1.28
C LEU A 97 -35.89 -4.48 2.01
N ARG A 98 -35.94 -3.15 2.20
CA ARG A 98 -37.09 -2.47 2.79
C ARG A 98 -38.33 -2.63 1.90
N GLN A 99 -38.17 -2.35 0.60
CA GLN A 99 -39.27 -2.50 -0.36
C GLN A 99 -39.79 -3.96 -0.43
N ALA A 100 -38.87 -4.95 -0.36
CA ALA A 100 -39.25 -6.35 -0.31
C ALA A 100 -40.04 -6.69 0.97
N GLY A 101 -39.65 -6.11 2.12
CA GLY A 101 -40.40 -6.24 3.38
C GLY A 101 -41.82 -5.70 3.27
N GLU A 102 -41.99 -4.49 2.73
CA GLU A 102 -43.29 -3.85 2.54
C GLU A 102 -44.20 -4.68 1.62
N LYS A 103 -43.66 -5.21 0.50
CA LYS A 103 -44.38 -6.08 -0.41
C LYS A 103 -44.78 -7.41 0.23
N SER A 104 -43.93 -7.98 1.06
CA SER A 104 -44.19 -9.22 1.81
C SER A 104 -45.32 -9.02 2.81
N ASP A 105 -45.34 -7.88 3.51
CA ASP A 105 -46.38 -7.52 4.46
C ASP A 105 -47.72 -7.30 3.76
N ASP A 106 -47.72 -6.65 2.57
CA ASP A 106 -48.94 -6.48 1.75
C ASP A 106 -49.50 -7.82 1.29
N TYR A 107 -48.65 -8.73 0.84
CA TYR A 107 -49.04 -10.08 0.47
C TYR A 107 -49.60 -10.86 1.66
N GLY A 108 -48.95 -10.77 2.82
CA GLY A 108 -49.42 -11.35 4.09
C GLY A 108 -50.85 -10.89 4.45
N ARG A 109 -51.12 -9.57 4.36
CA ARG A 109 -52.44 -9.00 4.60
C ARG A 109 -53.50 -9.52 3.61
N THR A 110 -53.13 -9.65 2.35
CA THR A 110 -54.03 -10.22 1.31
C THR A 110 -54.39 -11.68 1.61
N LEU A 111 -53.43 -12.50 2.05
CA LEU A 111 -53.66 -13.87 2.48
C LEU A 111 -54.59 -13.96 3.69
N GLU A 112 -54.36 -13.12 4.73
CA GLU A 112 -55.15 -13.10 5.94
C GLU A 112 -56.59 -12.67 5.69
N SER A 113 -56.80 -11.66 4.84
CA SER A 113 -58.12 -11.23 4.39
C SER A 113 -58.86 -12.33 3.59
N ALA A 114 -58.15 -12.99 2.69
CA ALA A 114 -58.69 -14.09 1.93
C ALA A 114 -59.11 -15.29 2.83
N ALA A 115 -58.27 -15.65 3.80
CA ALA A 115 -58.57 -16.71 4.76
C ALA A 115 -59.76 -16.39 5.64
N THR A 116 -59.88 -15.15 6.10
CA THR A 116 -61.05 -14.68 6.90
C THR A 116 -62.33 -14.73 6.09
N ASN A 117 -62.29 -14.26 4.86
CA ASN A 117 -63.45 -14.26 3.97
C ASN A 117 -63.91 -15.67 3.61
N LEU A 118 -62.98 -16.61 3.33
CA LEU A 118 -63.30 -18.02 3.04
C LEU A 118 -64.05 -18.74 4.17
N ASN A 119 -63.81 -18.33 5.42
CA ASN A 119 -64.50 -18.90 6.59
C ASN A 119 -65.93 -18.36 6.80
N SER A 120 -66.40 -17.40 6.02
CA SER A 120 -67.69 -16.70 6.23
C SER A 120 -68.87 -17.23 5.35
N GLY A 121 -68.77 -18.41 4.74
CA GLY A 121 -69.85 -19.07 4.03
C GLY A 121 -70.21 -18.43 2.69
N LEU A 122 -69.23 -18.09 1.87
CA LEU A 122 -69.37 -17.37 0.61
C LEU A 122 -69.99 -18.24 -0.53
N GLY A 123 -70.69 -17.54 -1.45
CA GLY A 123 -71.15 -18.16 -2.70
C GLY A 123 -70.01 -18.45 -3.71
N PRO A 124 -70.26 -19.34 -4.72
CA PRO A 124 -69.22 -19.76 -5.66
C PRO A 124 -68.52 -18.63 -6.43
N GLU A 125 -69.21 -17.56 -6.74
CA GLU A 125 -68.64 -16.41 -7.46
C GLU A 125 -67.66 -15.58 -6.61
N GLN A 126 -68.01 -15.42 -5.32
CA GLN A 126 -67.13 -14.72 -4.36
C GLN A 126 -65.84 -15.54 -4.11
N ILE A 127 -65.96 -16.87 -4.02
CA ILE A 127 -64.80 -17.76 -3.91
C ILE A 127 -63.89 -17.64 -5.15
N ARG A 128 -64.46 -17.59 -6.35
CA ARG A 128 -63.70 -17.39 -7.59
C ARG A 128 -62.95 -16.05 -7.61
N GLN A 129 -63.56 -14.99 -7.16
CA GLN A 129 -62.90 -13.69 -7.06
C GLN A 129 -61.72 -13.70 -6.08
N ILE A 130 -61.89 -14.29 -4.89
CA ILE A 130 -60.79 -14.44 -3.91
C ILE A 130 -59.64 -15.25 -4.47
N VAL A 131 -59.92 -16.41 -5.12
CA VAL A 131 -58.87 -17.23 -5.74
C VAL A 131 -58.15 -16.44 -6.83
N SER A 132 -58.86 -15.70 -7.67
CA SER A 132 -58.25 -14.87 -8.71
C SER A 132 -57.35 -13.77 -8.14
N SER A 133 -57.77 -13.10 -7.06
CA SER A 133 -56.96 -12.06 -6.40
C SER A 133 -55.74 -12.64 -5.72
N LEU A 134 -55.85 -13.81 -5.08
CA LEU A 134 -54.71 -14.53 -4.50
C LEU A 134 -53.72 -14.98 -5.56
N ALA A 135 -54.18 -15.53 -6.69
CA ALA A 135 -53.33 -15.93 -7.79
C ALA A 135 -52.54 -14.73 -8.37
N ALA A 136 -53.20 -13.58 -8.54
CA ALA A 136 -52.56 -12.33 -8.98
C ALA A 136 -51.50 -11.84 -7.99
N ALA A 137 -51.82 -11.79 -6.69
CA ALA A 137 -50.90 -11.38 -5.65
C ALA A 137 -49.70 -12.33 -5.52
N THR A 138 -49.92 -13.64 -5.69
CA THR A 138 -48.83 -14.66 -5.67
C THR A 138 -47.88 -14.47 -6.85
N LEU A 139 -48.40 -14.20 -8.06
CA LEU A 139 -47.57 -13.91 -9.23
C LEU A 139 -46.76 -12.63 -9.08
N ASP A 140 -47.38 -11.56 -8.55
CA ASP A 140 -46.70 -10.29 -8.28
C ASP A 140 -45.53 -10.48 -7.27
N MET A 141 -45.77 -11.23 -6.19
CA MET A 141 -44.77 -11.59 -5.20
C MET A 141 -43.64 -12.43 -5.77
N ALA A 142 -43.95 -13.41 -6.62
CA ALA A 142 -42.96 -14.26 -7.29
C ALA A 142 -42.07 -13.43 -8.21
N ASN A 143 -42.62 -12.52 -9.01
CA ASN A 143 -41.87 -11.65 -9.89
C ASN A 143 -40.99 -10.66 -9.07
N HIS A 144 -41.51 -10.13 -7.97
CA HIS A 144 -40.75 -9.24 -7.10
C HIS A 144 -39.58 -9.97 -6.46
N ASN A 145 -39.78 -11.20 -5.95
CA ASN A 145 -38.70 -12.00 -5.39
C ASN A 145 -37.62 -12.36 -6.43
N GLN A 146 -38.03 -12.62 -7.69
CA GLN A 146 -37.04 -12.83 -8.76
C GLN A 146 -36.20 -11.57 -9.01
N THR A 147 -36.83 -10.41 -9.13
CA THR A 147 -36.13 -9.11 -9.30
C THR A 147 -35.19 -8.81 -8.15
N LEU A 148 -35.65 -9.06 -6.92
CA LEU A 148 -34.81 -8.88 -5.72
C LEU A 148 -33.58 -9.81 -5.75
N ASN A 149 -33.76 -11.09 -6.14
CA ASN A 149 -32.65 -12.02 -6.26
C ASN A 149 -31.61 -11.58 -7.31
N GLU A 150 -32.08 -11.11 -8.47
CA GLU A 150 -31.22 -10.60 -9.53
C GLU A 150 -30.40 -9.38 -9.05
N GLN A 151 -31.05 -8.46 -8.33
CA GLN A 151 -30.39 -7.27 -7.75
C GLN A 151 -29.39 -7.63 -6.67
N LEU A 152 -29.72 -8.55 -5.77
CA LEU A 152 -28.80 -9.05 -4.74
C LEU A 152 -27.57 -9.72 -5.33
N GLN A 153 -27.77 -10.56 -6.37
CA GLN A 153 -26.65 -11.20 -7.08
C GLN A 153 -25.74 -10.17 -7.76
N LYS A 154 -26.32 -9.14 -8.39
CA LYS A 154 -25.56 -8.06 -9.01
C LYS A 154 -24.73 -7.31 -7.96
N SER A 155 -25.35 -6.89 -6.86
CA SER A 155 -24.68 -6.16 -5.78
C SER A 155 -23.58 -6.99 -5.12
N THR A 156 -23.79 -8.30 -4.92
CA THR A 156 -22.76 -9.20 -4.38
C THR A 156 -21.53 -9.23 -5.28
N ARG A 157 -21.70 -9.33 -6.61
CA ARG A 157 -20.58 -9.30 -7.56
C ARG A 157 -19.83 -7.96 -7.56
N GLU A 158 -20.56 -6.85 -7.46
CA GLU A 158 -19.97 -5.51 -7.39
C GLU A 158 -19.14 -5.35 -6.12
N ILE A 159 -19.63 -5.83 -4.97
CA ILE A 159 -18.89 -5.83 -3.69
C ILE A 159 -17.61 -6.69 -3.78
N GLU A 160 -17.69 -7.88 -4.39
CA GLU A 160 -16.52 -8.74 -4.58
C GLU A 160 -15.47 -8.09 -5.48
N ASN A 161 -15.87 -7.47 -6.59
CA ASN A 161 -14.97 -6.74 -7.48
C ASN A 161 -14.32 -5.55 -6.78
N LEU A 162 -15.07 -4.79 -6.00
CA LEU A 162 -14.57 -3.65 -5.26
C LEU A 162 -13.58 -4.09 -4.19
N ARG A 163 -13.87 -5.18 -3.46
CA ARG A 163 -12.97 -5.77 -2.47
C ARG A 163 -11.64 -6.22 -3.10
N SER A 164 -11.71 -6.89 -4.25
CA SER A 164 -10.52 -7.31 -5.01
C SER A 164 -9.68 -6.11 -5.47
N SER A 165 -10.34 -5.05 -5.97
CA SER A 165 -9.68 -3.82 -6.39
C SER A 165 -9.00 -3.10 -5.20
N LEU A 166 -9.66 -3.02 -4.05
CA LEU A 166 -9.08 -2.45 -2.82
C LEU A 166 -7.85 -3.23 -2.35
N GLU A 167 -7.90 -4.56 -2.40
CA GLU A 167 -6.76 -5.39 -2.01
C GLU A 167 -5.59 -5.22 -2.98
N SER A 168 -5.84 -5.12 -4.28
CA SER A 168 -4.81 -4.83 -5.27
C SER A 168 -4.15 -3.48 -5.02
N VAL A 169 -4.93 -2.42 -4.81
CA VAL A 169 -4.43 -1.08 -4.47
C VAL A 169 -3.63 -1.09 -3.17
N ARG A 170 -4.08 -1.86 -2.17
CA ARG A 170 -3.36 -2.04 -0.91
C ARG A 170 -2.00 -2.68 -1.12
N ILE A 171 -1.94 -3.77 -1.90
CA ILE A 171 -0.70 -4.47 -2.21
C ILE A 171 0.26 -3.52 -2.96
N GLU A 172 -0.22 -2.83 -3.99
CA GLU A 172 0.59 -1.84 -4.72
C GLU A 172 1.12 -0.72 -3.82
N SER A 173 0.32 -0.27 -2.86
CA SER A 173 0.73 0.77 -1.89
C SER A 173 1.76 0.31 -0.86
N LEU A 174 1.91 -0.99 -0.63
CA LEU A 174 2.75 -1.58 0.41
C LEU A 174 3.97 -2.32 -0.15
N THR A 175 4.07 -2.47 -1.48
CA THR A 175 5.20 -3.15 -2.14
C THR A 175 6.02 -2.19 -3.00
N ASP A 176 7.29 -2.52 -3.18
CA ASP A 176 8.18 -1.84 -4.14
C ASP A 176 7.98 -2.43 -5.53
N ALA A 177 7.62 -1.60 -6.50
CA ALA A 177 7.26 -2.01 -7.86
C ALA A 177 8.44 -2.69 -8.62
N LEU A 178 9.70 -2.36 -8.27
CA LEU A 178 10.86 -2.94 -8.93
C LEU A 178 11.19 -4.35 -8.44
N THR A 179 11.12 -4.54 -7.12
CA THR A 179 11.62 -5.74 -6.44
C THR A 179 10.53 -6.68 -5.94
N GLY A 180 9.28 -6.19 -5.82
CA GLY A 180 8.17 -6.93 -5.22
C GLY A 180 8.26 -7.12 -3.70
N LEU A 181 9.30 -6.57 -3.06
CA LEU A 181 9.44 -6.59 -1.60
C LEU A 181 8.48 -5.58 -0.95
N ALA A 182 8.35 -5.64 0.37
CA ALA A 182 7.73 -4.57 1.12
C ALA A 182 8.44 -3.24 0.83
N ASN A 183 7.68 -2.16 0.68
CA ASN A 183 8.26 -0.82 0.55
C ASN A 183 8.53 -0.21 1.94
N ARG A 184 9.12 0.98 1.98
CA ARG A 184 9.47 1.69 3.22
C ARG A 184 8.25 1.89 4.13
N ARG A 185 7.08 2.17 3.56
CA ARG A 185 5.85 2.36 4.35
C ARG A 185 5.44 1.09 5.09
N MET A 186 5.40 -0.03 4.39
CA MET A 186 5.10 -1.33 5.01
C MET A 186 6.15 -1.71 6.05
N PHE A 187 7.43 -1.40 5.79
CA PHE A 187 8.51 -1.58 6.75
C PHE A 187 8.26 -0.80 8.04
N ASP A 188 7.97 0.52 7.95
CA ASP A 188 7.76 1.39 9.12
C ASP A 188 6.54 0.93 9.94
N GLU A 189 5.43 0.58 9.28
CA GLU A 189 4.21 0.07 9.92
C GLU A 189 4.49 -1.27 10.64
N THR A 190 5.17 -2.20 9.95
CA THR A 190 5.49 -3.53 10.52
C THR A 190 6.50 -3.42 11.65
N LEU A 191 7.55 -2.60 11.51
CA LEU A 191 8.55 -2.45 12.57
C LEU A 191 7.92 -1.92 13.85
N ARG A 192 7.02 -0.94 13.76
CA ARG A 192 6.28 -0.41 14.93
C ARG A 192 5.49 -1.52 15.63
N MET A 193 4.70 -2.27 14.87
CA MET A 193 3.92 -3.39 15.40
C MET A 193 4.81 -4.47 16.07
N ARG A 194 5.93 -4.83 15.43
CA ARG A 194 6.86 -5.84 15.96
C ARG A 194 7.59 -5.37 17.21
N ILE A 195 7.89 -4.08 17.35
CA ILE A 195 8.45 -3.49 18.58
C ILE A 195 7.44 -3.65 19.73
N ASP A 196 6.18 -3.31 19.50
CA ASP A 196 5.13 -3.41 20.52
C ASP A 196 4.89 -4.88 20.93
N GLU A 197 4.84 -5.81 19.97
CA GLU A 197 4.75 -7.24 20.23
C GLU A 197 5.95 -7.77 21.05
N ALA A 198 7.18 -7.41 20.63
CA ALA A 198 8.40 -7.86 21.30
C ALA A 198 8.44 -7.38 22.75
N ARG A 199 8.00 -6.16 23.03
CA ARG A 199 7.90 -5.62 24.40
C ARG A 199 6.85 -6.34 25.22
N ALA A 200 5.65 -6.55 24.67
CA ALA A 200 4.56 -7.24 25.36
C ALA A 200 4.94 -8.68 25.72
N GLN A 201 5.63 -9.37 24.83
CA GLN A 201 6.04 -10.77 24.99
C GLN A 201 7.41 -10.94 25.63
N ARG A 202 8.17 -9.85 25.88
CA ARG A 202 9.59 -9.88 26.30
C ARG A 202 10.44 -10.71 25.36
N ALA A 203 10.13 -10.67 24.07
CA ALA A 203 10.82 -11.41 23.04
C ALA A 203 11.94 -10.57 22.40
N GLU A 204 12.91 -11.24 21.81
CA GLU A 204 13.94 -10.57 21.04
C GLU A 204 13.38 -10.06 19.71
N LEU A 205 13.90 -8.93 19.25
CA LEU A 205 13.66 -8.38 17.92
C LEU A 205 14.97 -7.76 17.43
N THR A 206 15.35 -8.08 16.22
CA THR A 206 16.56 -7.52 15.59
C THR A 206 16.21 -6.88 14.26
N LEU A 207 16.79 -5.74 14.01
CA LEU A 207 16.74 -5.01 12.74
C LEU A 207 18.07 -5.19 11.99
N MET A 208 17.97 -5.50 10.71
CA MET A 208 19.10 -5.56 9.79
C MET A 208 18.87 -4.54 8.66
N LEU A 209 19.83 -3.66 8.42
CA LEU A 209 19.91 -2.78 7.27
C LEU A 209 21.03 -3.26 6.34
N CYS A 210 20.78 -3.23 5.05
CA CYS A 210 21.68 -3.72 4.01
C CYS A 210 21.75 -2.70 2.87
N ASP A 211 22.95 -2.46 2.35
CA ASP A 211 23.19 -1.53 1.25
C ASP A 211 24.16 -2.13 0.24
N VAL A 212 23.91 -1.88 -1.05
CA VAL A 212 24.74 -2.39 -2.14
C VAL A 212 26.00 -1.57 -2.27
N ASP A 213 27.15 -2.22 -2.08
CA ASP A 213 28.45 -1.56 -2.15
C ASP A 213 28.73 -1.01 -3.55
N HIS A 214 29.08 0.29 -3.61
CA HIS A 214 29.45 0.97 -4.85
C HIS A 214 28.36 0.99 -5.94
N PHE A 215 27.08 0.90 -5.59
CA PHE A 215 25.98 0.80 -6.54
C PHE A 215 25.92 1.98 -7.52
N LYS A 216 26.16 3.20 -7.06
CA LYS A 216 26.24 4.37 -7.96
C LYS A 216 27.29 4.17 -9.05
N ARG A 217 28.53 3.74 -8.68
CA ARG A 217 29.59 3.47 -9.65
C ARG A 217 29.21 2.36 -10.61
N PHE A 218 28.49 1.34 -10.13
CA PHE A 218 27.98 0.27 -11.00
C PHE A 218 26.98 0.83 -12.02
N ASN A 219 26.03 1.66 -11.60
CA ASN A 219 25.08 2.32 -12.50
C ASN A 219 25.76 3.25 -13.50
N ASP A 220 26.77 4.01 -13.08
CA ASP A 220 27.53 4.91 -13.96
C ASP A 220 28.29 4.12 -15.04
N THR A 221 28.70 2.87 -14.76
CA THR A 221 29.43 2.00 -15.70
C THR A 221 28.49 1.20 -16.61
N TRP A 222 27.40 0.64 -16.06
CA TRP A 222 26.56 -0.36 -16.74
C TRP A 222 25.14 0.11 -17.05
N GLY A 223 24.79 1.31 -16.61
CA GLY A 223 23.47 1.92 -16.78
C GLY A 223 22.43 1.46 -15.76
N HIS A 224 21.45 2.30 -15.51
CA HIS A 224 20.38 2.07 -14.51
C HIS A 224 19.60 0.78 -14.74
N HIS A 225 19.35 0.42 -16.00
CA HIS A 225 18.62 -0.82 -16.31
C HIS A 225 19.36 -2.09 -15.84
N THR A 226 20.71 -2.08 -15.88
CA THR A 226 21.50 -3.17 -15.33
C THR A 226 21.49 -3.12 -13.81
N GLY A 227 21.54 -1.92 -13.21
CA GLY A 227 21.37 -1.73 -11.76
C GLY A 227 20.04 -2.26 -11.24
N ASP A 228 18.95 -2.04 -11.96
CA ASP A 228 17.64 -2.61 -11.62
C ASP A 228 17.64 -4.14 -11.55
N GLN A 229 18.40 -4.80 -12.44
CA GLN A 229 18.55 -6.26 -12.39
C GLN A 229 19.30 -6.71 -11.14
N ILE A 230 20.28 -5.91 -10.69
CA ILE A 230 20.99 -6.16 -9.43
C ILE A 230 20.07 -6.05 -8.25
N LEU A 231 19.25 -5.00 -8.20
CA LEU A 231 18.29 -4.82 -7.10
C LEU A 231 17.25 -5.96 -7.05
N ARG A 232 16.79 -6.44 -8.21
CA ARG A 232 15.92 -7.64 -8.27
C ARG A 232 16.63 -8.91 -7.82
N PHE A 233 17.90 -9.07 -8.20
CA PHE A 233 18.70 -10.20 -7.74
C PHE A 233 18.88 -10.17 -6.21
N LEU A 234 19.22 -9.00 -5.64
CA LEU A 234 19.39 -8.84 -4.20
C LEU A 234 18.08 -9.14 -3.46
N ALA A 235 16.97 -8.61 -3.94
CA ALA A 235 15.65 -8.88 -3.40
C ALA A 235 15.34 -10.39 -3.35
N SER A 236 15.61 -11.09 -4.45
CA SER A 236 15.42 -12.55 -4.53
C SER A 236 16.34 -13.31 -3.58
N ALA A 237 17.59 -12.87 -3.43
CA ALA A 237 18.55 -13.48 -2.50
C ALA A 237 18.10 -13.28 -1.05
N MET A 238 17.65 -12.08 -0.69
CA MET A 238 17.12 -11.80 0.66
C MET A 238 15.88 -12.63 0.98
N GLN A 239 14.94 -12.75 0.04
CA GLN A 239 13.76 -13.60 0.20
C GLN A 239 14.13 -15.09 0.38
N ALA A 240 15.09 -15.60 -0.41
CA ALA A 240 15.52 -16.99 -0.33
C ALA A 240 16.18 -17.34 1.02
N HIS A 241 16.77 -16.35 1.70
CA HIS A 241 17.40 -16.50 3.03
C HIS A 241 16.49 -15.99 4.17
N SER A 242 15.24 -15.67 3.87
CA SER A 242 14.23 -15.20 4.82
C SER A 242 13.40 -16.36 5.37
N ARG A 243 12.88 -16.20 6.59
CA ARG A 243 11.85 -17.07 7.19
C ARG A 243 10.47 -16.45 6.97
N PRO A 244 9.38 -17.23 7.08
CA PRO A 244 8.01 -16.71 6.89
C PRO A 244 7.61 -15.60 7.86
N ASP A 245 8.22 -15.52 9.04
CA ASP A 245 7.95 -14.49 10.06
C ASP A 245 8.83 -13.24 9.91
N PHE A 246 9.81 -13.26 8.99
CA PHE A 246 10.65 -12.10 8.70
C PHE A 246 9.96 -11.19 7.69
N LEU A 247 10.17 -9.89 7.83
CA LEU A 247 9.84 -8.94 6.76
C LEU A 247 11.12 -8.55 6.03
N VAL A 248 11.08 -8.65 4.70
CA VAL A 248 12.13 -8.12 3.82
C VAL A 248 11.55 -6.93 3.07
N ALA A 249 12.25 -5.80 3.09
CA ALA A 249 11.79 -4.56 2.49
C ALA A 249 12.90 -3.88 1.68
N ARG A 250 12.50 -3.13 0.65
CA ARG A 250 13.35 -2.12 0.04
C ARG A 250 13.13 -0.80 0.75
N TYR A 251 14.14 -0.35 1.49
CA TYR A 251 14.05 0.81 2.38
C TYR A 251 14.37 2.12 1.65
N GLY A 252 15.25 2.08 0.67
CA GLY A 252 15.69 3.21 -0.15
C GLY A 252 16.04 2.80 -1.58
N GLY A 253 16.74 3.65 -2.31
CA GLY A 253 17.15 3.38 -3.69
C GLY A 253 17.93 2.07 -3.84
N GLU A 254 19.00 1.93 -3.07
CA GLU A 254 19.90 0.77 -3.03
C GLU A 254 19.96 0.11 -1.65
N GLU A 255 19.06 0.54 -0.76
CA GLU A 255 19.01 0.13 0.64
C GLU A 255 17.87 -0.86 0.86
N PHE A 256 18.15 -1.91 1.61
CA PHE A 256 17.21 -2.95 2.00
C PHE A 256 17.18 -3.11 3.52
N ALA A 257 16.09 -3.65 4.02
CA ALA A 257 15.92 -3.92 5.44
C ALA A 257 15.30 -5.29 5.69
N MET A 258 15.65 -5.90 6.82
CA MET A 258 14.96 -7.10 7.32
C MET A 258 14.59 -6.90 8.79
N ILE A 259 13.34 -7.18 9.12
CA ILE A 259 12.85 -7.27 10.50
C ILE A 259 12.88 -8.74 10.90
N LEU A 260 13.61 -9.05 11.97
CA LEU A 260 13.90 -10.42 12.42
C LEU A 260 13.30 -10.66 13.81
N PRO A 261 11.99 -11.01 13.91
CA PRO A 261 11.35 -11.28 15.18
C PRO A 261 11.94 -12.52 15.84
N ARG A 262 12.00 -12.51 17.17
CA ARG A 262 12.48 -13.63 18.00
C ARG A 262 13.90 -14.09 17.68
N LEU A 263 14.71 -13.17 17.12
CA LEU A 263 16.12 -13.40 16.86
C LEU A 263 16.98 -12.44 17.70
N GLY A 264 17.97 -13.00 18.38
CA GLY A 264 19.02 -12.25 19.05
C GLY A 264 20.17 -11.90 18.10
N THR A 265 21.07 -11.00 18.54
CA THR A 265 22.18 -10.46 17.73
C THR A 265 23.04 -11.55 17.07
N HIS A 266 23.38 -12.64 17.80
CA HIS A 266 24.24 -13.69 17.25
C HIS A 266 23.58 -14.45 16.09
N ALA A 267 22.31 -14.81 16.22
CA ALA A 267 21.59 -15.50 15.15
C ALA A 267 21.33 -14.56 13.95
N ALA A 268 21.06 -13.29 14.20
CA ALA A 268 20.92 -12.30 13.15
C ALA A 268 22.24 -12.08 12.39
N LEU A 269 23.38 -12.09 13.09
CA LEU A 269 24.71 -12.02 12.47
C LEU A 269 24.93 -13.20 11.51
N GLN A 270 24.56 -14.42 11.91
CA GLN A 270 24.66 -15.58 11.02
C GLN A 270 23.78 -15.43 9.76
N VAL A 271 22.57 -14.91 9.88
CA VAL A 271 21.70 -14.61 8.73
C VAL A 271 22.37 -13.58 7.82
N GLY A 272 22.94 -12.51 8.39
CA GLY A 272 23.63 -11.46 7.64
C GLY A 272 24.85 -11.97 6.90
N GLU A 273 25.70 -12.77 7.56
CA GLU A 273 26.90 -13.35 6.92
C GLU A 273 26.52 -14.34 5.80
N THR A 274 25.54 -15.20 6.04
CA THR A 274 25.05 -16.13 5.00
C THR A 274 24.54 -15.37 3.77
N LEU A 275 23.78 -14.30 3.97
CA LEU A 275 23.29 -13.45 2.89
C LEU A 275 24.44 -12.76 2.15
N ARG A 276 25.38 -12.14 2.89
CA ARG A 276 26.55 -11.46 2.32
C ARG A 276 27.38 -12.41 1.45
N GLU A 277 27.69 -13.59 1.97
CA GLU A 277 28.45 -14.61 1.25
C GLU A 277 27.71 -15.13 0.00
N ALA A 278 26.41 -15.36 0.10
CA ALA A 278 25.58 -15.81 -1.02
C ALA A 278 25.55 -14.78 -2.15
N ILE A 279 25.51 -13.47 -1.81
CA ILE A 279 25.57 -12.38 -2.79
C ILE A 279 26.97 -12.29 -3.41
N GLN A 280 28.01 -12.27 -2.58
CA GLN A 280 29.40 -12.18 -3.03
C GLN A 280 29.82 -13.36 -3.93
N ALA A 281 29.31 -14.57 -3.67
CA ALA A 281 29.63 -15.75 -4.45
C ALA A 281 29.12 -15.73 -5.89
N LYS A 282 28.16 -14.82 -6.21
CA LYS A 282 27.55 -14.75 -7.54
C LYS A 282 28.37 -13.89 -8.49
N ARG A 283 28.81 -14.50 -9.58
CA ARG A 283 29.32 -13.78 -10.75
C ARG A 283 28.16 -13.34 -11.62
N LEU A 284 28.10 -12.06 -11.88
CA LEU A 284 27.02 -11.46 -12.64
C LEU A 284 27.43 -11.36 -14.11
N ARG A 285 26.54 -11.80 -15.01
CA ARG A 285 26.74 -11.67 -16.44
C ARG A 285 25.55 -10.99 -17.09
N ARG A 286 25.82 -10.12 -18.05
CA ARG A 286 24.79 -9.44 -18.83
C ARG A 286 24.10 -10.46 -19.76
N ARG A 287 22.79 -10.65 -19.62
CA ARG A 287 22.07 -11.66 -20.42
C ARG A 287 22.18 -11.44 -21.93
N SER A 288 22.21 -10.17 -22.40
CA SER A 288 22.21 -9.84 -23.83
C SER A 288 23.57 -10.03 -24.50
N THR A 289 24.68 -9.81 -23.79
CA THR A 289 26.05 -9.80 -24.37
C THR A 289 26.94 -10.87 -23.76
N ASN A 290 26.51 -11.59 -22.73
CA ASN A 290 27.29 -12.52 -21.91
C ASN A 290 28.56 -11.89 -21.28
N GLU A 291 28.60 -10.57 -21.21
CA GLU A 291 29.67 -9.77 -20.63
C GLU A 291 29.72 -9.96 -19.11
N ASP A 292 30.91 -10.08 -18.56
CA ASP A 292 31.12 -10.24 -17.10
C ASP A 292 30.96 -8.86 -16.44
N LEU A 293 29.97 -8.72 -15.60
CA LEU A 293 29.69 -7.50 -14.82
C LEU A 293 30.47 -7.44 -13.50
N GLY A 294 31.24 -8.50 -13.21
CA GLY A 294 32.00 -8.63 -11.97
C GLY A 294 31.18 -9.18 -10.80
N GLN A 295 31.62 -8.86 -9.60
CA GLN A 295 30.97 -9.24 -8.34
C GLN A 295 30.35 -8.01 -7.69
N ILE A 296 29.23 -8.21 -7.02
CA ILE A 296 28.61 -7.23 -6.15
C ILE A 296 28.73 -7.71 -4.71
N THR A 297 28.96 -6.78 -3.83
CA THR A 297 28.98 -7.00 -2.38
C THR A 297 27.96 -6.11 -1.68
N VAL A 298 27.66 -6.44 -0.45
CA VAL A 298 26.78 -5.67 0.42
C VAL A 298 27.43 -5.41 1.76
N SER A 299 27.17 -4.24 2.30
CA SER A 299 27.44 -3.91 3.69
C SER A 299 26.16 -4.04 4.51
N ILE A 300 26.28 -4.60 5.70
CA ILE A 300 25.14 -4.90 6.56
C ILE A 300 25.38 -4.34 7.95
N GLY A 301 24.36 -3.66 8.51
CA GLY A 301 24.32 -3.20 9.88
C GLY A 301 23.17 -3.87 10.65
N ILE A 302 23.43 -4.33 11.87
CA ILE A 302 22.48 -5.07 12.69
C ILE A 302 22.38 -4.42 14.07
N ALA A 303 21.15 -4.16 14.52
CA ALA A 303 20.87 -3.70 15.88
C ALA A 303 19.73 -4.51 16.50
N ARG A 304 19.93 -4.94 17.76
CA ARG A 304 18.88 -5.60 18.55
C ARG A 304 18.06 -4.56 19.32
N LEU A 305 16.75 -4.74 19.38
CA LEU A 305 15.85 -3.91 20.18
C LEU A 305 16.27 -3.88 21.65
N GLN A 306 16.45 -2.70 22.20
CA GLN A 306 16.70 -2.46 23.62
C GLN A 306 15.44 -1.90 24.30
N ALA A 307 15.36 -2.02 25.63
CA ALA A 307 14.17 -1.59 26.37
C ALA A 307 13.85 -0.09 26.22
N SER A 308 14.89 0.74 26.08
CA SER A 308 14.78 2.18 25.95
C SER A 308 14.60 2.70 24.51
N ASP A 309 14.67 1.82 23.50
CA ASP A 309 14.63 2.26 22.12
C ASP A 309 13.27 2.84 21.74
N THR A 310 13.29 3.90 20.97
CA THR A 310 12.21 4.29 20.09
C THR A 310 12.37 3.58 18.75
N LEU A 311 11.35 3.63 17.89
CA LEU A 311 11.47 3.14 16.50
C LEU A 311 12.65 3.80 15.79
N ALA A 312 12.77 5.12 15.92
CA ALA A 312 13.89 5.89 15.32
C ALA A 312 15.23 5.47 15.91
N GLY A 313 15.34 5.31 17.24
CA GLY A 313 16.59 4.91 17.88
C GLY A 313 17.10 3.53 17.47
N LEU A 314 16.20 2.56 17.25
CA LEU A 314 16.60 1.25 16.72
C LEU A 314 17.14 1.36 15.29
N ILE A 315 16.47 2.15 14.43
CA ILE A 315 16.91 2.41 13.05
C ILE A 315 18.27 3.12 13.04
N GLU A 316 18.43 4.17 13.84
CA GLU A 316 19.70 4.91 13.95
C GLU A 316 20.89 4.02 14.38
N ARG A 317 20.68 3.08 15.31
CA ARG A 317 21.71 2.14 15.71
C ARG A 317 22.07 1.14 14.62
N ALA A 318 21.06 0.62 13.89
CA ALA A 318 21.30 -0.25 12.75
C ALA A 318 22.05 0.49 11.62
N ASP A 319 21.69 1.76 11.38
CA ASP A 319 22.35 2.61 10.38
C ASP A 319 23.79 2.93 10.79
N ALA A 320 24.06 3.23 12.05
CA ALA A 320 25.41 3.41 12.56
C ALA A 320 26.28 2.17 12.35
N CYS A 321 25.72 0.97 12.55
CA CYS A 321 26.41 -0.30 12.24
C CYS A 321 26.66 -0.48 10.73
N LEU A 322 25.69 -0.16 9.89
CA LEU A 322 25.82 -0.19 8.43
C LEU A 322 26.91 0.77 7.96
N TYR A 323 26.91 1.97 8.50
CA TYR A 323 27.96 2.97 8.22
C TYR A 323 29.35 2.49 8.64
N ALA A 324 29.46 1.84 9.81
CA ALA A 324 30.72 1.23 10.25
C ALA A 324 31.18 0.13 9.27
N SER A 325 30.28 -0.73 8.78
CA SER A 325 30.58 -1.71 7.74
C SER A 325 31.13 -1.05 6.47
N LYS A 326 30.51 0.03 6.00
CA LYS A 326 30.96 0.79 4.82
C LYS A 326 32.36 1.42 5.03
N ARG A 327 32.62 1.95 6.22
CA ARG A 327 33.92 2.58 6.54
C ARG A 327 35.06 1.59 6.72
N ASN A 328 34.80 0.42 7.28
CA ASN A 328 35.80 -0.60 7.60
C ASN A 328 36.16 -1.49 6.41
N GLY A 329 35.86 -1.09 5.18
CA GLY A 329 36.27 -1.78 3.97
C GLY A 329 35.12 -2.42 3.19
N ARG A 330 33.88 -2.23 3.61
CA ARG A 330 32.66 -2.80 2.98
C ARG A 330 32.62 -4.32 3.04
N ASN A 331 31.63 -4.95 2.35
CA ASN A 331 31.48 -6.40 2.26
C ASN A 331 31.60 -7.10 3.62
N GLN A 332 30.91 -6.60 4.61
CA GLN A 332 30.94 -7.11 5.99
C GLN A 332 29.65 -6.82 6.75
N VAL A 333 29.48 -7.52 7.86
CA VAL A 333 28.38 -7.34 8.80
C VAL A 333 28.91 -6.73 10.08
N THR A 334 28.31 -5.63 10.55
CA THR A 334 28.60 -5.02 11.84
C THR A 334 27.37 -5.05 12.73
N THR A 335 27.57 -5.37 14.00
CA THR A 335 26.48 -5.38 15.00
C THR A 335 26.71 -4.28 16.05
N ASP A 336 25.67 -3.85 16.71
CA ASP A 336 25.70 -2.85 17.79
C ASP A 336 26.45 -3.33 19.06
N THR A 337 26.78 -4.62 19.13
CA THR A 337 27.63 -5.20 20.19
C THR A 337 29.11 -5.32 19.76
N THR A 338 29.42 -5.04 18.50
CA THR A 338 30.81 -5.03 18.01
C THR A 338 31.49 -3.73 18.42
N PRO A 339 32.62 -3.76 19.14
CA PRO A 339 33.32 -2.52 19.48
C PRO A 339 33.72 -1.77 18.22
N VAL A 340 33.21 -0.55 18.04
CA VAL A 340 33.65 0.32 16.94
C VAL A 340 35.04 0.84 17.27
N LEU A 341 36.06 0.35 16.58
CA LEU A 341 37.41 0.90 16.65
C LEU A 341 37.44 2.24 15.93
N TYR A 342 37.38 3.32 16.70
CA TYR A 342 37.69 4.66 16.19
C TYR A 342 39.20 4.75 15.98
N VAL A 343 39.65 4.70 14.74
CA VAL A 343 41.02 5.07 14.38
C VAL A 343 41.04 6.60 14.30
N ALA A 344 41.89 7.20 15.11
CA ALA A 344 42.07 8.67 15.22
C ALA A 344 42.67 9.28 13.95
#